data_bfce1416741d382c57d714484c4e540e
#
_entry.id   bfce1416741d382c57d714484c4e540e
#
_cell.length_a   1.000
_cell.length_b   1.000
_cell.length_c   1.000
_cell.angle_alpha   90.00
_cell.angle_beta   90.00
_cell.angle_gamma   90.00
#
_symmetry.space_group_name_H-M   'P 1'
#
loop_
_entity.id
_entity.type
_entity.pdbx_description
1 polymer ?
#
loop_
_entity_poly.entity_id
_entity_poly.type
_entity_poly.pdbx_seq_one_letter_code
_entity_poly.pdbx_strand_id
1 'polypeptide(L)'
;MSISKEDKNNYGIVYTPNSLVDKILDLIPLEHYKNPTLKWLDIGAGNGAFSLNLYNRLMNNLSRAIPNNEARKTHILENMLYMCEIYIPHINKLETLFSHKTNIIKTDFLSLNNNDLLNNNQYFNIIIGNPPYNINGALKTPTNNSLKKTEDGKQIYVEFVKKSLALLETNGHLALIIPALWMKPDKAGLYNILINNNFTINNLHCLSTNETQKEFLYQAQTPTCFFCGTYGKVPPNKIIPIYDKIYKTYMCYKLLPNYPIPTHGISIINKLLYYVEQVGYLKVYKSNSPPKKSLFGESDTNTILNIKTTNLSNKTPQLIKNYSNILQHYANIPKLILAHKMYGFPYLDSSGIYGISSRDNYILTINDYSLEELKQIQAFLSTKFALFIFSTTNYRMRYLEKYAFLFLPNITKITNFPNLLNLNQQQRDKLIINFFILSELEELAITNSLTNYNHFIDC
;
A
#
# COMPACT_ATOMS: atom_id res chain seq x y z
N MET A 1 14.06 9.56 -28.50
CA MET A 1 12.85 10.37 -28.74
C MET A 1 12.15 10.60 -27.42
N SER A 2 11.76 11.84 -27.12
CA SER A 2 10.93 12.13 -25.93
C SER A 2 9.50 11.68 -26.24
N ILE A 3 8.92 10.85 -25.36
CA ILE A 3 7.51 10.42 -25.49
C ILE A 3 6.61 11.62 -25.25
N SER A 4 5.59 11.80 -26.09
CA SER A 4 4.61 12.86 -25.91
C SER A 4 3.86 12.70 -24.58
N LYS A 5 3.35 13.81 -24.04
CA LYS A 5 2.53 13.76 -22.82
C LYS A 5 1.23 12.98 -23.06
N GLU A 6 0.73 13.03 -24.26
CA GLU A 6 -0.47 12.31 -24.71
C GLU A 6 -0.23 10.80 -24.72
N ASP A 7 0.86 10.33 -25.31
CA ASP A 7 1.21 8.90 -25.32
C ASP A 7 1.46 8.37 -23.90
N LYS A 8 2.16 9.15 -23.05
CA LYS A 8 2.32 8.79 -21.64
C LYS A 8 0.98 8.58 -20.93
N ASN A 9 0.01 9.42 -21.24
CA ASN A 9 -1.32 9.34 -20.65
C ASN A 9 -2.13 8.17 -21.23
N ASN A 10 -2.11 7.98 -22.54
CA ASN A 10 -2.90 6.95 -23.22
C ASN A 10 -2.43 5.54 -22.88
N TYR A 11 -1.12 5.33 -22.76
CA TYR A 11 -0.50 4.02 -22.51
C TYR A 11 -0.02 3.83 -21.08
N GLY A 12 -0.16 4.83 -20.20
CA GLY A 12 0.29 4.74 -18.80
C GLY A 12 1.81 4.51 -18.64
N ILE A 13 2.62 5.05 -19.57
CA ILE A 13 4.05 4.78 -19.65
C ILE A 13 4.79 5.39 -18.46
N VAL A 14 5.40 4.54 -17.63
CA VAL A 14 6.31 4.89 -16.55
C VAL A 14 7.53 3.99 -16.65
N TYR A 15 8.71 4.59 -16.85
CA TYR A 15 9.95 3.82 -16.95
C TYR A 15 10.44 3.38 -15.57
N THR A 16 10.82 2.11 -15.49
CA THR A 16 11.44 1.53 -14.29
C THR A 16 12.95 1.66 -14.42
N PRO A 17 13.64 2.33 -13.49
CA PRO A 17 15.11 2.43 -13.50
C PRO A 17 15.76 1.06 -13.32
N ASN A 18 16.92 0.86 -13.93
CA ASN A 18 17.64 -0.42 -13.88
C ASN A 18 17.93 -0.87 -12.44
N SER A 19 18.30 0.05 -11.55
CA SER A 19 18.54 -0.27 -10.14
C SER A 19 17.32 -0.86 -9.43
N LEU A 20 16.12 -0.45 -9.81
CA LEU A 20 14.87 -0.99 -9.28
C LEU A 20 14.52 -2.32 -9.95
N VAL A 21 14.76 -2.44 -11.26
CA VAL A 21 14.61 -3.71 -11.97
C VAL A 21 15.49 -4.79 -11.35
N ASP A 22 16.76 -4.47 -11.05
CA ASP A 22 17.68 -5.39 -10.39
C ASP A 22 17.15 -5.86 -9.03
N LYS A 23 16.68 -4.95 -8.20
CA LYS A 23 16.07 -5.28 -6.89
C LYS A 23 14.88 -6.24 -7.02
N ILE A 24 14.06 -6.09 -8.08
CA ILE A 24 12.90 -6.95 -8.32
C ILE A 24 13.34 -8.33 -8.82
N LEU A 25 14.26 -8.38 -9.77
CA LEU A 25 14.81 -9.63 -10.30
C LEU A 25 15.60 -10.42 -9.25
N ASP A 26 16.25 -9.75 -8.28
CA ASP A 26 16.94 -10.38 -7.14
C ASP A 26 16.00 -11.12 -6.19
N LEU A 27 14.69 -10.85 -6.23
CA LEU A 27 13.70 -11.61 -5.44
C LEU A 27 13.41 -13.00 -6.01
N ILE A 28 13.75 -13.23 -7.28
CA ILE A 28 13.52 -14.51 -7.96
C ILE A 28 14.67 -15.46 -7.63
N PRO A 29 14.39 -16.70 -7.17
CA PRO A 29 15.44 -17.65 -6.81
C PRO A 29 16.47 -17.90 -7.91
N LEU A 30 17.75 -17.95 -7.56
CA LEU A 30 18.87 -18.03 -8.49
C LEU A 30 18.84 -19.29 -9.39
N GLU A 31 18.27 -20.40 -8.90
CA GLU A 31 18.12 -21.64 -9.66
C GLU A 31 17.28 -21.48 -10.92
N HIS A 32 16.32 -20.53 -10.94
CA HIS A 32 15.49 -20.28 -12.12
C HIS A 32 16.29 -19.67 -13.27
N TYR A 33 17.31 -18.85 -12.97
CA TYR A 33 18.19 -18.30 -14.00
C TYR A 33 19.14 -19.34 -14.64
N LYS A 34 19.33 -20.48 -13.96
CA LYS A 34 20.21 -21.58 -14.42
C LYS A 34 19.46 -22.65 -15.20
N ASN A 35 18.13 -22.58 -15.24
CA ASN A 35 17.32 -23.59 -15.92
C ASN A 35 16.96 -23.13 -17.34
N PRO A 36 17.47 -23.80 -18.39
CA PRO A 36 17.23 -23.41 -19.79
C PRO A 36 15.83 -23.72 -20.31
N THR A 37 14.99 -24.45 -19.55
CA THR A 37 13.66 -24.85 -20.01
C THR A 37 12.56 -23.85 -19.61
N LEU A 38 12.86 -22.89 -18.73
CA LEU A 38 11.87 -21.96 -18.18
C LEU A 38 11.52 -20.84 -19.16
N LYS A 39 10.22 -20.55 -19.25
CA LYS A 39 9.67 -19.46 -20.05
C LYS A 39 9.36 -18.28 -19.17
N TRP A 40 9.87 -17.11 -19.56
CA TRP A 40 9.76 -15.83 -18.87
C TRP A 40 8.91 -14.87 -19.69
N LEU A 41 7.98 -14.17 -19.07
CA LEU A 41 7.15 -13.17 -19.72
C LEU A 41 7.31 -11.79 -19.03
N ASP A 42 7.68 -10.78 -19.80
CA ASP A 42 7.63 -9.37 -19.42
C ASP A 42 6.29 -8.79 -19.93
N ILE A 43 5.40 -8.43 -19.00
CA ILE A 43 3.99 -8.08 -19.29
C ILE A 43 3.75 -6.65 -19.77
N GLY A 44 4.76 -5.88 -19.96
CA GLY A 44 4.72 -4.50 -20.44
C GLY A 44 6.14 -4.05 -20.62
N ALA A 45 6.79 -4.63 -21.63
CA ALA A 45 8.23 -4.58 -21.80
C ALA A 45 8.76 -3.14 -21.95
N GLY A 46 7.91 -2.22 -22.39
CA GLY A 46 8.27 -0.81 -22.52
C GLY A 46 9.52 -0.61 -23.36
N ASN A 47 10.48 0.13 -22.84
CA ASN A 47 11.76 0.34 -23.50
C ASN A 47 12.78 -0.81 -23.33
N GLY A 48 12.35 -1.93 -22.74
CA GLY A 48 13.16 -3.14 -22.58
C GLY A 48 13.97 -3.23 -21.28
N ALA A 49 13.68 -2.40 -20.25
CA ALA A 49 14.48 -2.39 -19.04
C ALA A 49 14.47 -3.73 -18.29
N PHE A 50 13.30 -4.34 -18.05
CA PHE A 50 13.21 -5.67 -17.46
C PHE A 50 13.79 -6.74 -18.38
N SER A 51 13.40 -6.74 -19.64
CA SER A 51 13.82 -7.75 -20.63
C SER A 51 15.32 -7.76 -20.84
N LEU A 52 16.00 -6.60 -20.89
CA LEU A 52 17.44 -6.51 -21.08
C LEU A 52 18.22 -6.99 -19.83
N ASN A 53 17.78 -6.58 -18.63
CA ASN A 53 18.40 -7.05 -17.39
C ASN A 53 18.20 -8.57 -17.21
N LEU A 54 17.02 -9.08 -17.51
CA LEU A 54 16.76 -10.52 -17.49
C LEU A 54 17.64 -11.25 -18.49
N TYR A 55 17.72 -10.77 -19.74
CA TYR A 55 18.56 -11.35 -20.78
C TYR A 55 20.02 -11.47 -20.31
N ASN A 56 20.59 -10.41 -19.75
CA ASN A 56 21.94 -10.42 -19.24
C ASN A 56 22.15 -11.43 -18.10
N ARG A 57 21.19 -11.54 -17.19
CA ARG A 57 21.21 -12.55 -16.10
C ARG A 57 21.15 -13.96 -16.65
N LEU A 58 20.30 -14.24 -17.63
CA LEU A 58 20.20 -15.54 -18.29
C LEU A 58 21.50 -15.87 -19.05
N MET A 59 22.06 -14.92 -19.81
CA MET A 59 23.35 -15.11 -20.50
C MET A 59 24.47 -15.55 -19.56
N ASN A 60 24.53 -14.93 -18.38
CA ASN A 60 25.54 -15.23 -17.37
C ASN A 60 25.31 -16.60 -16.71
N ASN A 61 24.07 -16.87 -16.29
CA ASN A 61 23.77 -18.05 -15.47
C ASN A 61 23.59 -19.34 -16.25
N LEU A 62 23.27 -19.27 -17.56
CA LEU A 62 23.14 -20.43 -18.44
C LEU A 62 24.45 -20.87 -19.10
N SER A 63 25.59 -20.23 -18.80
CA SER A 63 26.89 -20.53 -19.41
C SER A 63 27.34 -21.98 -19.20
N ARG A 64 26.94 -22.62 -18.10
CA ARG A 64 27.18 -24.04 -17.86
C ARG A 64 26.29 -24.96 -18.69
N ALA A 65 25.00 -24.62 -18.79
CA ALA A 65 24.01 -25.44 -19.51
C ALA A 65 24.17 -25.34 -21.05
N ILE A 66 24.49 -24.12 -21.51
CA ILE A 66 24.69 -23.80 -22.94
C ILE A 66 26.01 -23.02 -23.07
N PRO A 67 27.16 -23.69 -23.18
CA PRO A 67 28.50 -23.04 -23.19
C PRO A 67 28.74 -22.09 -24.36
N ASN A 68 28.23 -22.41 -25.54
CA ASN A 68 28.39 -21.57 -26.72
C ASN A 68 27.55 -20.29 -26.62
N ASN A 69 28.21 -19.14 -26.73
CA ASN A 69 27.55 -17.83 -26.55
C ASN A 69 26.44 -17.58 -27.57
N GLU A 70 26.65 -17.88 -28.85
CA GLU A 70 25.63 -17.62 -29.87
C GLU A 70 24.46 -18.58 -29.75
N ALA A 71 24.70 -19.87 -29.48
CA ALA A 71 23.64 -20.83 -29.20
C ALA A 71 22.84 -20.43 -27.96
N ARG A 72 23.50 -19.95 -26.89
CA ARG A 72 22.85 -19.48 -25.67
C ARG A 72 21.99 -18.25 -25.93
N LYS A 73 22.51 -17.26 -26.66
CA LYS A 73 21.78 -16.08 -27.10
C LYS A 73 20.52 -16.46 -27.88
N THR A 74 20.68 -17.29 -28.91
CA THR A 74 19.56 -17.76 -29.74
C THR A 74 18.53 -18.49 -28.89
N HIS A 75 18.97 -19.40 -28.01
CA HIS A 75 18.09 -20.16 -27.15
C HIS A 75 17.27 -19.26 -26.21
N ILE A 76 17.89 -18.27 -25.56
CA ILE A 76 17.20 -17.31 -24.68
C ILE A 76 16.16 -16.52 -25.46
N LEU A 77 16.53 -15.98 -26.60
CA LEU A 77 15.68 -15.08 -27.37
C LEU A 77 14.52 -15.80 -28.09
N GLU A 78 14.72 -17.04 -28.52
CA GLU A 78 13.69 -17.80 -29.26
C GLU A 78 12.83 -18.70 -28.36
N ASN A 79 13.36 -19.15 -27.20
CA ASN A 79 12.66 -20.17 -26.39
C ASN A 79 12.33 -19.75 -24.96
N MET A 80 13.03 -18.76 -24.39
CA MET A 80 12.89 -18.40 -22.98
C MET A 80 12.25 -17.06 -22.73
N LEU A 81 12.67 -16.00 -23.44
CA LEU A 81 12.27 -14.62 -23.18
C LEU A 81 11.12 -14.20 -24.10
N TYR A 82 9.98 -13.89 -23.48
CA TYR A 82 8.79 -13.36 -24.15
C TYR A 82 8.53 -11.94 -23.65
N MET A 83 8.20 -11.03 -24.57
CA MET A 83 7.98 -9.60 -24.29
C MET A 83 6.64 -9.18 -24.85
N CYS A 84 5.72 -8.71 -24.02
CA CYS A 84 4.45 -8.15 -24.47
C CYS A 84 4.50 -6.64 -24.47
N GLU A 85 4.19 -6.02 -25.60
CA GLU A 85 4.17 -4.55 -25.74
C GLU A 85 3.14 -4.13 -26.80
N ILE A 86 2.42 -3.03 -26.53
CA ILE A 86 1.40 -2.49 -27.44
C ILE A 86 1.87 -1.21 -28.16
N TYR A 87 2.77 -0.43 -27.56
CA TYR A 87 3.19 0.85 -28.09
C TYR A 87 4.28 0.68 -29.17
N ILE A 88 3.94 1.02 -30.44
CA ILE A 88 4.78 0.76 -31.61
C ILE A 88 6.23 1.28 -31.45
N PRO A 89 6.48 2.51 -30.95
CA PRO A 89 7.88 2.95 -30.77
C PRO A 89 8.71 2.10 -29.81
N HIS A 90 8.08 1.50 -28.78
CA HIS A 90 8.75 0.56 -27.89
C HIS A 90 9.01 -0.78 -28.59
N ILE A 91 8.05 -1.28 -29.38
CA ILE A 91 8.21 -2.50 -30.18
C ILE A 91 9.43 -2.36 -31.10
N ASN A 92 9.52 -1.28 -31.85
CA ASN A 92 10.66 -1.00 -32.73
C ASN A 92 12.00 -0.97 -31.98
N LYS A 93 11.99 -0.43 -30.76
CA LYS A 93 13.17 -0.40 -29.90
C LYS A 93 13.56 -1.81 -29.43
N LEU A 94 12.58 -2.64 -29.02
CA LEU A 94 12.81 -4.02 -28.61
C LEU A 94 13.36 -4.84 -29.77
N GLU A 95 12.83 -4.69 -30.98
CA GLU A 95 13.34 -5.33 -32.21
C GLU A 95 14.80 -4.90 -32.52
N THR A 96 15.14 -3.65 -32.27
CA THR A 96 16.52 -3.16 -32.42
C THR A 96 17.44 -3.77 -31.36
N LEU A 97 16.99 -3.92 -30.12
CA LEU A 97 17.78 -4.46 -29.00
C LEU A 97 18.02 -5.97 -29.11
N PHE A 98 16.99 -6.74 -29.51
CA PHE A 98 17.00 -8.18 -29.40
C PHE A 98 16.98 -8.92 -30.75
N SER A 99 16.76 -8.28 -31.85
CA SER A 99 16.54 -8.82 -33.20
C SER A 99 15.09 -9.21 -33.51
N HIS A 100 14.77 -9.33 -34.79
CA HIS A 100 13.41 -9.68 -35.26
C HIS A 100 12.97 -11.15 -35.00
N LYS A 101 13.88 -12.01 -34.58
CA LYS A 101 13.58 -13.43 -34.29
C LYS A 101 13.14 -13.68 -32.85
N THR A 102 12.94 -12.63 -32.06
CA THR A 102 12.57 -12.75 -30.65
C THR A 102 11.07 -12.84 -30.45
N ASN A 103 10.64 -13.40 -29.30
CA ASN A 103 9.23 -13.53 -28.94
C ASN A 103 8.62 -12.20 -28.47
N ILE A 104 8.53 -11.21 -29.38
CA ILE A 104 7.85 -9.94 -29.13
C ILE A 104 6.38 -10.07 -29.51
N ILE A 105 5.52 -10.04 -28.50
CA ILE A 105 4.06 -10.14 -28.62
C ILE A 105 3.50 -8.73 -28.74
N LYS A 106 3.17 -8.35 -29.99
CA LYS A 106 2.77 -6.98 -30.37
C LYS A 106 1.27 -6.76 -30.18
N THR A 107 0.80 -6.77 -28.94
CA THR A 107 -0.63 -6.63 -28.63
C THR A 107 -0.86 -6.12 -27.23
N ASP A 108 -2.13 -5.79 -26.92
CA ASP A 108 -2.56 -5.53 -25.55
C ASP A 108 -2.48 -6.82 -24.72
N PHE A 109 -1.71 -6.75 -23.62
CA PHE A 109 -1.56 -7.86 -22.69
C PHE A 109 -2.90 -8.39 -22.18
N LEU A 110 -3.89 -7.54 -21.94
CA LEU A 110 -5.19 -7.96 -21.44
C LEU A 110 -6.02 -8.72 -22.47
N SER A 111 -5.77 -8.51 -23.75
CA SER A 111 -6.44 -9.21 -24.86
C SER A 111 -5.86 -10.59 -25.18
N LEU A 112 -4.67 -10.91 -24.64
CA LEU A 112 -4.00 -12.18 -24.89
C LEU A 112 -4.85 -13.37 -24.46
N ASN A 113 -5.01 -14.35 -25.33
CA ASN A 113 -5.59 -15.65 -25.00
C ASN A 113 -4.51 -16.72 -24.90
N ASN A 114 -4.70 -17.71 -24.02
CA ASN A 114 -3.73 -18.80 -23.85
C ASN A 114 -3.44 -19.54 -25.16
N ASN A 115 -4.43 -19.58 -26.07
CA ASN A 115 -4.30 -20.23 -27.37
C ASN A 115 -3.45 -19.43 -28.37
N ASP A 116 -3.36 -18.09 -28.20
CA ASP A 116 -2.64 -17.21 -29.11
C ASP A 116 -1.14 -17.15 -28.81
N LEU A 117 -0.75 -17.51 -27.58
CA LEU A 117 0.60 -17.31 -27.07
C LEU A 117 1.53 -18.50 -27.24
N LEU A 118 0.98 -19.68 -27.12
CA LEU A 118 1.76 -20.90 -27.05
C LEU A 118 0.94 -22.02 -27.74
N ASN A 119 1.43 -22.51 -28.88
CA ASN A 119 0.90 -23.71 -29.48
C ASN A 119 0.81 -24.80 -28.40
N ASN A 120 -0.41 -25.23 -28.01
CA ASN A 120 -0.68 -26.29 -27.03
C ASN A 120 -0.85 -25.88 -25.53
N ASN A 121 -1.59 -24.84 -25.18
CA ASN A 121 -1.93 -24.54 -23.76
C ASN A 121 -0.74 -24.45 -22.80
N GLN A 122 0.40 -23.95 -23.23
CA GLN A 122 1.55 -23.78 -22.35
C GLN A 122 1.43 -22.53 -21.51
N TYR A 123 1.87 -22.60 -20.25
CA TYR A 123 1.92 -21.50 -19.28
C TYR A 123 3.35 -20.97 -19.16
N PHE A 124 3.48 -19.77 -18.60
CA PHE A 124 4.79 -19.19 -18.26
C PHE A 124 5.23 -19.65 -16.86
N ASN A 125 6.51 -19.94 -16.72
CA ASN A 125 7.09 -20.32 -15.43
C ASN A 125 7.33 -19.08 -14.58
N ILE A 126 7.70 -17.95 -15.20
CA ILE A 126 8.01 -16.70 -14.49
C ILE A 126 7.43 -15.52 -15.27
N ILE A 127 6.69 -14.68 -14.56
CA ILE A 127 6.14 -13.44 -15.10
C ILE A 127 6.70 -12.26 -14.31
N ILE A 128 7.20 -11.26 -15.04
CA ILE A 128 7.84 -10.06 -14.49
C ILE A 128 7.25 -8.81 -15.11
N GLY A 129 7.45 -7.64 -14.48
CA GLY A 129 7.16 -6.36 -15.11
C GLY A 129 6.68 -5.27 -14.17
N ASN A 130 6.38 -4.13 -14.79
CA ASN A 130 5.73 -2.97 -14.19
C ASN A 130 4.50 -2.62 -15.03
N PRO A 131 3.31 -3.17 -14.71
CA PRO A 131 2.10 -2.91 -15.50
C PRO A 131 1.66 -1.44 -15.36
N PRO A 132 0.93 -0.88 -16.34
CA PRO A 132 0.33 0.45 -16.22
C PRO A 132 -0.64 0.50 -15.03
N TYR A 133 -0.58 1.59 -14.23
CA TYR A 133 -1.37 1.69 -12.99
C TYR A 133 -2.80 2.15 -13.22
N ASN A 134 -3.03 3.06 -14.16
CA ASN A 134 -4.34 3.62 -14.48
C ASN A 134 -4.58 3.63 -15.99
N ILE A 135 -5.83 3.56 -16.41
CA ILE A 135 -6.24 3.85 -17.78
C ILE A 135 -6.18 5.37 -17.99
N ASN A 136 -5.75 5.77 -19.20
CA ASN A 136 -5.72 7.15 -19.68
C ASN A 136 -4.89 8.11 -18.83
N GLY A 137 -3.86 7.61 -18.14
CA GLY A 137 -2.92 8.46 -17.40
C GLY A 137 -3.55 9.48 -16.46
N ALA A 138 -4.83 9.32 -16.16
CA ALA A 138 -5.59 10.27 -15.35
C ALA A 138 -4.96 10.35 -13.95
N LEU A 139 -4.12 11.35 -13.77
CA LEU A 139 -3.76 11.85 -12.45
C LEU A 139 -5.08 12.12 -11.73
N LYS A 140 -5.35 11.40 -10.62
CA LYS A 140 -6.46 11.75 -9.75
C LYS A 140 -6.28 13.20 -9.33
N THR A 141 -7.06 14.08 -9.93
CA THR A 141 -7.16 15.46 -9.46
C THR A 141 -7.60 15.41 -8.00
N PRO A 142 -6.92 16.13 -7.09
CA PRO A 142 -7.37 16.21 -5.69
C PRO A 142 -8.83 16.65 -5.68
N THR A 143 -9.70 15.90 -5.04
CA THR A 143 -11.16 16.05 -5.03
C THR A 143 -11.68 17.30 -4.32
N ASN A 144 -10.89 18.35 -4.18
CA ASN A 144 -11.31 19.61 -3.55
C ASN A 144 -11.85 20.66 -4.52
N ASN A 145 -11.85 20.42 -5.83
CA ASN A 145 -12.52 21.30 -6.79
C ASN A 145 -13.60 20.50 -7.52
N SER A 146 -14.80 20.61 -6.99
CA SER A 146 -16.04 20.13 -7.52
C SER A 146 -16.40 20.84 -8.81
N LEU A 147 -16.16 20.28 -9.96
CA LEU A 147 -16.94 20.65 -11.17
C LEU A 147 -16.89 19.55 -12.23
N LYS A 148 -16.90 18.35 -11.90
CA LYS A 148 -17.19 17.12 -12.68
C LYS A 148 -16.45 15.97 -12.02
N LYS A 149 -17.16 15.02 -11.40
CA LYS A 149 -16.63 13.68 -11.20
C LYS A 149 -16.34 13.10 -12.58
N THR A 150 -15.11 13.25 -13.04
CA THR A 150 -14.56 12.32 -14.01
C THR A 150 -14.48 10.97 -13.30
N GLU A 151 -14.96 9.93 -13.95
CA GLU A 151 -14.96 8.55 -13.47
C GLU A 151 -13.61 8.25 -12.77
N ASP A 152 -13.65 7.70 -11.57
CA ASP A 152 -12.44 7.21 -10.90
C ASP A 152 -11.75 6.25 -11.87
N GLY A 153 -10.58 6.62 -12.38
CA GLY A 153 -9.86 5.84 -13.38
C GLY A 153 -9.75 4.39 -12.88
N LYS A 154 -10.18 3.42 -13.68
CA LYS A 154 -10.07 2.00 -13.37
C LYS A 154 -8.61 1.68 -13.09
N GLN A 155 -8.32 1.01 -11.97
CA GLN A 155 -6.98 0.54 -11.61
C GLN A 155 -6.64 -0.66 -12.50
N ILE A 156 -6.10 -0.38 -13.69
CA ILE A 156 -5.87 -1.40 -14.71
C ILE A 156 -4.84 -2.46 -14.27
N TYR A 157 -3.89 -2.10 -13.39
CA TYR A 157 -2.91 -3.06 -12.88
C TYR A 157 -3.54 -4.28 -12.19
N VAL A 158 -4.75 -4.13 -11.64
CA VAL A 158 -5.50 -5.26 -11.04
C VAL A 158 -5.81 -6.33 -12.09
N GLU A 159 -6.25 -5.91 -13.27
CA GLU A 159 -6.55 -6.82 -14.38
C GLU A 159 -5.25 -7.45 -14.94
N PHE A 160 -4.15 -6.68 -14.99
CA PHE A 160 -2.83 -7.23 -15.35
C PHE A 160 -2.39 -8.34 -14.38
N VAL A 161 -2.53 -8.14 -13.07
CA VAL A 161 -2.18 -9.18 -12.08
C VAL A 161 -3.08 -10.41 -12.24
N LYS A 162 -4.40 -10.25 -12.40
CA LYS A 162 -5.33 -11.36 -12.63
C LYS A 162 -4.95 -12.15 -13.88
N LYS A 163 -4.67 -11.44 -14.97
CA LYS A 163 -4.26 -12.05 -16.23
C LYS A 163 -2.93 -12.78 -16.10
N SER A 164 -1.95 -12.18 -15.40
CA SER A 164 -0.66 -12.82 -15.13
C SER A 164 -0.85 -14.15 -14.38
N LEU A 165 -1.68 -14.17 -13.34
CA LEU A 165 -1.98 -15.41 -12.60
C LEU A 165 -2.66 -16.48 -13.49
N ALA A 166 -3.51 -16.08 -14.45
CA ALA A 166 -4.14 -16.97 -15.38
C ALA A 166 -3.18 -17.55 -16.44
N LEU A 167 -2.06 -16.87 -16.71
CA LEU A 167 -1.01 -17.29 -17.63
C LEU A 167 0.16 -18.00 -16.93
N LEU A 168 0.16 -18.06 -15.59
CA LEU A 168 1.25 -18.62 -14.81
C LEU A 168 1.06 -20.11 -14.56
N GLU A 169 2.12 -20.87 -14.72
CA GLU A 169 2.16 -22.30 -14.40
C GLU A 169 2.03 -22.54 -12.89
N THR A 170 1.52 -23.70 -12.51
CA THR A 170 1.55 -24.13 -11.10
C THR A 170 2.99 -24.22 -10.61
N ASN A 171 3.27 -23.62 -9.46
CA ASN A 171 4.60 -23.35 -8.89
C ASN A 171 5.42 -22.27 -9.65
N GLY A 172 4.83 -21.61 -10.64
CA GLY A 172 5.44 -20.46 -11.30
C GLY A 172 5.53 -19.22 -10.40
N HIS A 173 6.42 -18.29 -10.77
CA HIS A 173 6.71 -17.10 -10.00
C HIS A 173 6.17 -15.83 -10.68
N LEU A 174 5.58 -14.96 -9.87
CA LEU A 174 5.15 -13.63 -10.28
C LEU A 174 5.99 -12.58 -9.55
N ALA A 175 6.77 -11.78 -10.27
CA ALA A 175 7.56 -10.69 -9.70
C ALA A 175 7.22 -9.35 -10.35
N LEU A 176 6.45 -8.53 -9.65
CA LEU A 176 5.91 -7.27 -10.16
C LEU A 176 6.18 -6.11 -9.22
N ILE A 177 6.16 -4.89 -9.80
CA ILE A 177 6.02 -3.66 -9.04
C ILE A 177 4.66 -3.03 -9.35
N ILE A 178 3.87 -2.76 -8.32
CA ILE A 178 2.49 -2.24 -8.41
C ILE A 178 2.18 -1.25 -7.27
N PRO A 179 1.10 -0.44 -7.37
CA PRO A 179 0.65 0.39 -6.26
C PRO A 179 0.37 -0.42 -4.99
N ALA A 180 0.77 0.07 -3.82
CA ALA A 180 0.60 -0.61 -2.54
C ALA A 180 -0.86 -0.71 -2.04
N LEU A 181 -1.81 -0.08 -2.76
CA LEU A 181 -3.22 0.01 -2.34
C LEU A 181 -3.91 -1.35 -2.13
N TRP A 182 -3.46 -2.41 -2.79
CA TRP A 182 -4.00 -3.75 -2.65
C TRP A 182 -3.70 -4.39 -1.27
N MET A 183 -2.76 -3.84 -0.48
CA MET A 183 -2.30 -4.42 0.79
C MET A 183 -3.31 -4.28 1.93
N LYS A 184 -4.48 -3.75 1.67
CA LYS A 184 -5.60 -3.70 2.62
C LYS A 184 -6.76 -4.56 2.15
N PRO A 185 -7.51 -5.19 3.08
CA PRO A 185 -8.73 -5.91 2.74
C PRO A 185 -9.73 -4.95 2.09
N ASP A 186 -10.11 -5.22 0.85
CA ASP A 186 -11.20 -4.51 0.18
C ASP A 186 -12.06 -5.46 -0.65
N LYS A 187 -13.29 -5.04 -0.96
CA LYS A 187 -14.26 -5.90 -1.67
C LYS A 187 -13.92 -6.13 -3.15
N ALA A 188 -13.15 -5.21 -3.74
CA ALA A 188 -12.82 -5.25 -5.18
C ALA A 188 -11.55 -6.07 -5.50
N GLY A 189 -10.98 -6.58 -4.54
CA GLY A 189 -9.83 -6.91 -4.12
C GLY A 189 -8.82 -7.80 -4.69
N LEU A 190 -7.78 -7.17 -5.15
CA LEU A 190 -6.49 -7.82 -5.39
C LEU A 190 -5.91 -8.42 -4.09
N TYR A 191 -6.21 -7.81 -2.91
CA TYR A 191 -5.87 -8.39 -1.61
C TYR A 191 -6.36 -9.84 -1.49
N ASN A 192 -7.65 -10.10 -1.74
CA ASN A 192 -8.19 -11.46 -1.64
C ASN A 192 -7.56 -12.42 -2.65
N ILE A 193 -7.23 -11.95 -3.84
CA ILE A 193 -6.58 -12.76 -4.88
C ILE A 193 -5.17 -13.16 -4.46
N LEU A 194 -4.36 -12.22 -3.98
CA LEU A 194 -2.97 -12.49 -3.61
C LEU A 194 -2.81 -13.13 -2.22
N ILE A 195 -3.81 -13.02 -1.35
CA ILE A 195 -3.74 -13.54 0.03
C ILE A 195 -4.55 -14.81 0.22
N ASN A 196 -5.74 -14.91 -0.38
CA ASN A 196 -6.68 -15.99 -0.10
C ASN A 196 -6.77 -17.05 -1.20
N ASN A 197 -6.29 -16.78 -2.39
CA ASN A 197 -6.22 -17.73 -3.48
C ASN A 197 -4.85 -18.42 -3.51
N ASN A 198 -4.69 -19.43 -4.33
CA ASN A 198 -3.49 -20.27 -4.45
C ASN A 198 -2.22 -19.47 -4.81
N PHE A 199 -1.88 -18.47 -4.01
CA PHE A 199 -0.70 -17.62 -4.20
C PHE A 199 -0.02 -17.34 -2.85
N THR A 200 1.30 -17.49 -2.83
CA THR A 200 2.15 -17.22 -1.67
C THR A 200 3.11 -16.09 -1.99
N ILE A 201 3.09 -15.04 -1.18
CA ILE A 201 4.08 -13.94 -1.29
C ILE A 201 5.36 -14.40 -0.60
N ASN A 202 6.42 -14.58 -1.37
CA ASN A 202 7.73 -15.02 -0.87
C ASN A 202 8.54 -13.86 -0.27
N ASN A 203 8.45 -12.68 -0.89
CA ASN A 203 9.13 -11.46 -0.47
C ASN A 203 8.30 -10.25 -0.89
N LEU A 204 8.19 -9.26 0.00
CA LEU A 204 7.49 -8.00 -0.26
C LEU A 204 8.35 -6.82 0.20
N HIS A 205 8.53 -5.82 -0.65
CA HIS A 205 9.23 -4.58 -0.35
C HIS A 205 8.35 -3.38 -0.71
N CYS A 206 8.10 -2.50 0.26
CA CYS A 206 7.24 -1.34 0.10
C CYS A 206 8.05 -0.05 -0.03
N LEU A 207 7.66 0.79 -0.98
CA LEU A 207 8.19 2.14 -1.17
C LEU A 207 7.12 3.15 -0.73
N SER A 208 7.48 4.06 0.17
CA SER A 208 6.67 5.22 0.51
C SER A 208 6.47 6.14 -0.70
N THR A 209 5.57 7.12 -0.61
CA THR A 209 5.38 8.13 -1.66
C THR A 209 6.70 8.79 -2.05
N ASN A 210 7.51 9.20 -1.05
CA ASN A 210 8.77 9.89 -1.31
C ASN A 210 9.82 8.97 -1.97
N GLU A 211 9.89 7.71 -1.53
CA GLU A 211 10.80 6.72 -2.13
C GLU A 211 10.36 6.39 -3.56
N THR A 212 9.06 6.17 -3.79
CA THR A 212 8.52 5.96 -5.14
C THR A 212 8.83 7.14 -6.06
N GLN A 213 8.61 8.37 -5.58
CA GLN A 213 8.94 9.58 -6.37
C GLN A 213 10.42 9.63 -6.74
N LYS A 214 11.32 9.35 -5.80
CA LYS A 214 12.77 9.33 -6.05
C LYS A 214 13.18 8.23 -7.01
N GLU A 215 12.74 6.99 -6.75
CA GLU A 215 13.07 5.83 -7.59
C GLU A 215 12.56 6.03 -9.03
N PHE A 216 11.34 6.54 -9.22
CA PHE A 216 10.75 6.76 -10.55
C PHE A 216 11.04 8.17 -11.13
N LEU A 217 12.02 8.90 -10.61
CA LEU A 217 12.38 10.26 -11.08
C LEU A 217 11.15 11.17 -11.20
N TYR A 218 10.29 11.14 -10.18
CA TYR A 218 9.04 11.90 -10.04
C TYR A 218 7.94 11.58 -11.08
N GLN A 219 8.07 10.48 -11.83
CA GLN A 219 7.04 10.04 -12.76
C GLN A 219 5.89 9.28 -12.08
N ALA A 220 6.12 8.68 -10.91
CA ALA A 220 5.11 8.03 -10.08
C ALA A 220 4.97 8.74 -8.74
N GLN A 221 3.73 8.89 -8.25
CA GLN A 221 3.42 9.64 -7.03
C GLN A 221 2.66 8.82 -5.97
N THR A 222 2.34 7.59 -6.26
CA THR A 222 1.59 6.70 -5.37
C THR A 222 2.55 5.75 -4.67
N PRO A 223 2.39 5.46 -3.37
CA PRO A 223 3.16 4.40 -2.72
C PRO A 223 3.09 3.11 -3.53
N THR A 224 4.23 2.50 -3.79
CA THR A 224 4.33 1.25 -4.55
C THR A 224 4.92 0.15 -3.70
N CYS A 225 4.74 -1.08 -4.14
CA CYS A 225 5.47 -2.21 -3.60
C CYS A 225 5.92 -3.11 -4.75
N PHE A 226 7.04 -3.78 -4.55
CA PHE A 226 7.46 -4.87 -5.43
C PHE A 226 7.58 -6.16 -4.62
N PHE A 227 7.25 -7.26 -5.27
CA PHE A 227 7.20 -8.56 -4.61
C PHE A 227 7.54 -9.67 -5.58
N CYS A 228 7.94 -10.80 -5.04
CA CYS A 228 7.95 -12.09 -5.71
C CYS A 228 7.04 -13.04 -4.94
N GLY A 229 6.23 -13.80 -5.66
CA GLY A 229 5.36 -14.81 -5.07
C GLY A 229 5.21 -16.03 -5.98
N THR A 230 4.76 -17.14 -5.39
CA THR A 230 4.59 -18.43 -6.07
C THR A 230 3.12 -18.80 -6.20
N TYR A 231 2.68 -19.18 -7.37
CA TYR A 231 1.32 -19.64 -7.66
C TYR A 231 1.17 -21.15 -7.36
N GLY A 232 0.04 -21.54 -6.78
CA GLY A 232 -0.33 -22.95 -6.56
C GLY A 232 0.01 -23.51 -5.18
N LYS A 233 0.78 -22.80 -4.33
CA LYS A 233 1.05 -23.21 -2.95
C LYS A 233 0.50 -22.19 -1.97
N VAL A 234 -0.31 -22.63 -1.02
CA VAL A 234 -0.76 -21.80 0.12
C VAL A 234 -0.23 -22.45 1.39
N PRO A 235 0.69 -21.80 2.11
CA PRO A 235 1.15 -22.30 3.39
C PRO A 235 -0.02 -22.25 4.40
N PRO A 236 -0.11 -23.23 5.33
CA PRO A 236 -1.15 -23.26 6.35
C PRO A 236 -1.11 -22.01 7.25
N ASN A 237 0.06 -21.47 7.48
CA ASN A 237 0.26 -20.21 8.19
C ASN A 237 0.59 -19.11 7.17
N LYS A 238 -0.24 -18.08 7.11
CA LYS A 238 -0.03 -16.93 6.22
C LYS A 238 1.06 -16.02 6.79
N ILE A 239 2.30 -16.38 6.51
CA ILE A 239 3.48 -15.59 6.88
C ILE A 239 3.97 -14.89 5.61
N ILE A 240 4.14 -13.58 5.69
CA ILE A 240 4.65 -12.75 4.59
C ILE A 240 6.00 -12.18 5.00
N PRO A 241 7.10 -12.53 4.33
CA PRO A 241 8.38 -11.86 4.52
C PRO A 241 8.32 -10.46 3.91
N ILE A 242 8.39 -9.45 4.77
CA ILE A 242 8.34 -8.02 4.38
C ILE A 242 9.67 -7.38 4.72
N TYR A 243 10.24 -6.59 3.79
CA TYR A 243 11.45 -5.84 4.05
C TYR A 243 11.21 -4.75 5.10
N ASP A 244 11.80 -4.93 6.28
CA ASP A 244 11.74 -3.95 7.37
C ASP A 244 12.86 -2.91 7.20
N LYS A 245 12.48 -1.63 7.11
CA LYS A 245 13.42 -0.52 6.88
C LYS A 245 14.21 -0.17 8.13
N ILE A 246 13.73 -0.54 9.32
CA ILE A 246 14.41 -0.30 10.59
C ILE A 246 15.66 -1.18 10.68
N TYR A 247 15.50 -2.45 10.42
CA TYR A 247 16.57 -3.45 10.50
C TYR A 247 17.22 -3.77 9.15
N LYS A 248 16.71 -3.20 8.06
CA LYS A 248 17.23 -3.40 6.69
C LYS A 248 17.29 -4.88 6.28
N THR A 249 16.34 -5.66 6.70
CA THR A 249 16.22 -7.11 6.42
C THR A 249 14.77 -7.53 6.23
N TYR A 250 14.55 -8.73 5.69
CA TYR A 250 13.21 -9.30 5.61
C TYR A 250 12.79 -9.86 6.97
N MET A 251 11.62 -9.43 7.44
CA MET A 251 11.00 -9.90 8.67
C MET A 251 9.67 -10.59 8.38
N CYS A 252 9.41 -11.68 9.08
CA CYS A 252 8.16 -12.40 8.96
C CYS A 252 7.01 -11.62 9.61
N TYR A 253 5.96 -11.36 8.85
CA TYR A 253 4.70 -10.81 9.31
C TYR A 253 3.62 -11.91 9.29
N LYS A 254 3.06 -12.23 10.47
CA LYS A 254 1.93 -13.17 10.60
C LYS A 254 0.65 -12.43 10.19
N LEU A 255 0.10 -12.76 9.04
CA LEU A 255 -1.13 -12.14 8.56
C LEU A 255 -2.35 -12.77 9.25
N LEU A 256 -3.02 -11.97 10.08
CA LEU A 256 -4.29 -12.35 10.69
C LEU A 256 -5.45 -12.17 9.68
N PRO A 257 -6.55 -12.92 9.81
CA PRO A 257 -7.72 -12.80 8.92
C PRO A 257 -8.26 -11.37 8.87
N ASN A 258 -8.40 -10.82 7.67
CA ASN A 258 -8.87 -9.46 7.41
C ASN A 258 -7.99 -8.32 7.97
N TYR A 259 -6.74 -8.61 8.33
CA TYR A 259 -5.77 -7.58 8.70
C TYR A 259 -5.08 -7.01 7.47
N PRO A 260 -4.68 -5.74 7.51
CA PRO A 260 -3.88 -5.14 6.46
C PRO A 260 -2.43 -5.64 6.54
N ILE A 261 -1.69 -5.47 5.44
CA ILE A 261 -0.26 -5.74 5.40
C ILE A 261 0.47 -4.42 5.67
N PRO A 262 1.31 -4.29 6.71
CA PRO A 262 2.02 -3.05 6.99
C PRO A 262 3.08 -2.75 5.92
N THR A 263 3.28 -1.47 5.60
CA THR A 263 4.27 -1.02 4.60
C THR A 263 5.68 -0.88 5.17
N HIS A 264 5.80 -0.78 6.50
CA HIS A 264 7.06 -0.65 7.26
C HIS A 264 6.80 -0.89 8.75
N GLY A 265 7.87 -0.91 9.57
CA GLY A 265 7.78 -1.07 11.02
C GLY A 265 7.29 -2.45 11.45
N ILE A 266 7.68 -3.48 10.71
CA ILE A 266 7.20 -4.86 10.90
C ILE A 266 7.55 -5.36 12.29
N SER A 267 8.74 -5.05 12.79
CA SER A 267 9.20 -5.42 14.13
C SER A 267 8.28 -4.85 15.22
N ILE A 268 7.90 -3.59 15.11
CA ILE A 268 7.00 -2.92 16.06
C ILE A 268 5.59 -3.52 15.95
N ILE A 269 5.08 -3.69 14.73
CA ILE A 269 3.76 -4.26 14.49
C ILE A 269 3.66 -5.67 15.09
N ASN A 270 4.67 -6.53 14.92
CA ASN A 270 4.66 -7.87 15.51
C ASN A 270 4.57 -7.84 17.03
N LYS A 271 5.26 -6.89 17.70
CA LYS A 271 5.15 -6.71 19.16
C LYS A 271 3.73 -6.29 19.57
N LEU A 272 3.11 -5.39 18.81
CA LEU A 272 1.74 -4.93 19.09
C LEU A 272 0.71 -6.04 18.86
N LEU A 273 0.86 -6.84 17.81
CA LEU A 273 -0.06 -7.94 17.51
C LEU A 273 -0.08 -8.98 18.62
N TYR A 274 1.02 -9.18 19.35
CA TYR A 274 1.04 -10.02 20.54
C TYR A 274 0.02 -9.56 21.59
N TYR A 275 -0.08 -8.25 21.83
CA TYR A 275 -1.10 -7.69 22.73
C TYR A 275 -2.49 -7.69 22.12
N VAL A 276 -2.60 -7.40 20.81
CA VAL A 276 -3.89 -7.43 20.11
C VAL A 276 -4.53 -8.82 20.16
N GLU A 277 -3.76 -9.89 20.06
CA GLU A 277 -4.26 -11.25 20.16
C GLU A 277 -4.82 -11.55 21.59
N GLN A 278 -4.35 -10.85 22.64
CA GLN A 278 -4.78 -11.06 24.03
C GLN A 278 -5.98 -10.18 24.42
N VAL A 279 -5.94 -8.89 24.08
CA VAL A 279 -6.91 -7.91 24.59
C VAL A 279 -7.82 -7.32 23.50
N GLY A 280 -7.63 -7.73 22.24
CA GLY A 280 -8.29 -7.16 21.09
C GLY A 280 -7.65 -5.83 20.66
N TYR A 281 -8.16 -5.28 19.57
CA TYR A 281 -7.70 -4.01 19.00
C TYR A 281 -8.58 -2.83 19.45
N LEU A 282 -8.09 -1.62 19.24
CA LEU A 282 -8.79 -0.38 19.52
C LEU A 282 -9.98 -0.20 18.55
N LYS A 283 -11.20 -0.41 19.05
CA LYS A 283 -12.42 -0.40 18.24
C LYS A 283 -12.82 1.03 17.89
N VAL A 284 -12.93 1.32 16.60
CA VAL A 284 -13.33 2.62 16.09
C VAL A 284 -14.44 2.52 15.05
N TYR A 285 -15.29 3.52 14.99
CA TYR A 285 -16.35 3.65 13.99
C TYR A 285 -15.98 4.76 13.00
N LYS A 286 -16.18 4.50 11.72
CA LYS A 286 -16.10 5.55 10.71
C LYS A 286 -17.45 6.22 10.59
N SER A 287 -17.49 7.54 10.59
CA SER A 287 -18.71 8.30 10.30
C SER A 287 -19.08 8.18 8.82
N ASN A 288 -19.52 6.98 8.41
CA ASN A 288 -19.91 6.68 7.02
C ASN A 288 -21.27 7.24 6.65
N SER A 289 -22.09 7.57 7.64
CA SER A 289 -23.41 8.15 7.40
C SER A 289 -23.25 9.54 6.80
N PRO A 290 -23.94 9.86 5.69
CA PRO A 290 -24.01 11.23 5.24
C PRO A 290 -24.59 12.09 6.37
N PRO A 291 -24.19 13.34 6.47
CA PRO A 291 -24.88 14.30 7.33
C PRO A 291 -26.38 14.23 7.01
N LYS A 292 -27.21 14.27 8.03
CA LYS A 292 -28.64 14.43 7.83
C LYS A 292 -28.88 15.66 6.96
N LYS A 293 -29.78 15.59 6.00
CA LYS A 293 -30.13 16.74 5.17
C LYS A 293 -30.55 17.89 6.09
N SER A 294 -29.75 18.94 6.11
CA SER A 294 -29.96 20.12 6.93
C SER A 294 -29.30 21.30 6.26
N LEU A 295 -29.70 22.48 6.64
CA LEU A 295 -29.00 23.70 6.29
C LEU A 295 -27.74 23.79 7.17
N PHE A 296 -26.61 24.03 6.58
CA PHE A 296 -25.35 24.27 7.28
C PHE A 296 -24.89 25.71 7.03
N GLY A 297 -24.33 26.33 8.04
CA GLY A 297 -23.84 27.68 8.01
C GLY A 297 -24.39 28.52 9.15
N GLU A 298 -23.92 29.75 9.28
CA GLU A 298 -24.44 30.71 10.25
C GLU A 298 -25.77 31.28 9.76
N SER A 299 -26.83 31.03 10.50
CA SER A 299 -28.15 31.67 10.32
C SER A 299 -28.91 31.56 11.62
N ASP A 300 -29.92 32.42 11.81
CA ASP A 300 -30.76 32.43 12.99
C ASP A 300 -31.47 31.12 13.28
N THR A 301 -31.63 30.26 12.26
CA THR A 301 -32.27 28.95 12.36
C THR A 301 -31.26 27.81 12.61
N ASN A 302 -29.97 28.03 12.45
CA ASN A 302 -28.92 27.02 12.57
C ASN A 302 -28.21 27.19 13.93
N THR A 303 -28.78 26.59 14.97
CA THR A 303 -28.27 26.78 16.35
C THR A 303 -27.51 25.56 16.88
N ILE A 304 -27.59 24.42 16.19
CA ILE A 304 -27.00 23.16 16.65
C ILE A 304 -25.55 23.06 16.18
N LEU A 305 -24.63 23.03 17.13
CA LEU A 305 -23.21 23.02 16.88
C LEU A 305 -22.69 21.61 16.58
N ASN A 306 -21.89 21.47 15.50
CA ASN A 306 -21.34 20.21 15.06
C ASN A 306 -19.82 20.31 14.84
N ILE A 307 -19.15 19.15 14.93
CA ILE A 307 -17.77 18.98 14.47
C ILE A 307 -17.77 18.51 13.02
N LYS A 308 -17.09 19.26 12.16
CA LYS A 308 -16.83 18.88 10.77
C LYS A 308 -15.58 18.01 10.66
N THR A 309 -14.49 18.41 11.33
CA THR A 309 -13.24 17.65 11.36
C THR A 309 -12.28 18.21 12.42
N THR A 310 -11.30 17.39 12.82
CA THR A 310 -10.16 17.80 13.64
C THR A 310 -8.96 18.04 12.73
N ASN A 311 -8.50 19.27 12.58
CA ASN A 311 -7.45 19.62 11.63
C ASN A 311 -6.19 20.11 12.38
N LEU A 312 -5.01 19.86 11.78
CA LEU A 312 -3.74 20.45 12.18
C LEU A 312 -3.36 21.53 11.17
N SER A 313 -3.97 22.71 11.28
CA SER A 313 -3.62 23.85 10.46
C SER A 313 -2.36 24.51 11.00
N ASN A 314 -1.38 24.74 10.11
CA ASN A 314 -0.09 25.33 10.50
C ASN A 314 0.58 24.60 11.69
N LYS A 315 0.41 23.27 11.77
CA LYS A 315 0.91 22.39 12.84
C LYS A 315 0.24 22.61 14.21
N THR A 316 -0.83 23.39 14.30
CA THR A 316 -1.61 23.56 15.53
C THR A 316 -2.97 22.87 15.42
N PRO A 317 -3.47 22.27 16.53
CA PRO A 317 -4.79 21.65 16.55
C PRO A 317 -5.89 22.68 16.32
N GLN A 318 -6.75 22.46 15.33
CA GLN A 318 -7.92 23.31 15.05
C GLN A 318 -9.17 22.46 14.90
N LEU A 319 -10.14 22.70 15.77
CA LEU A 319 -11.45 22.10 15.71
C LEU A 319 -12.32 22.85 14.71
N ILE A 320 -12.59 22.25 13.55
CA ILE A 320 -13.45 22.86 12.54
C ILE A 320 -14.91 22.51 12.86
N LYS A 321 -15.69 23.54 13.14
CA LYS A 321 -17.10 23.45 13.51
C LYS A 321 -18.00 24.00 12.42
N ASN A 322 -19.28 23.64 12.48
CA ASN A 322 -20.36 24.27 11.71
C ASN A 322 -21.69 24.14 12.48
N TYR A 323 -22.68 24.86 12.05
CA TYR A 323 -24.02 24.86 12.65
C TYR A 323 -25.02 24.15 11.73
N SER A 324 -26.06 23.55 12.30
CA SER A 324 -27.17 22.98 11.59
C SER A 324 -28.51 23.26 12.30
N ASN A 325 -29.61 23.11 11.57
CA ASN A 325 -30.95 23.26 12.10
C ASN A 325 -31.56 21.95 12.65
N ILE A 326 -30.85 20.81 12.49
CA ILE A 326 -31.26 19.52 13.05
C ILE A 326 -30.06 18.80 13.68
N LEU A 327 -30.34 17.94 14.66
CA LEU A 327 -29.32 17.11 15.32
C LEU A 327 -28.64 16.19 14.32
N GLN A 328 -27.32 16.26 14.26
CA GLN A 328 -26.50 15.38 13.45
C GLN A 328 -26.18 14.06 14.18
N HIS A 329 -25.57 13.11 13.49
CA HIS A 329 -25.15 11.85 14.09
C HIS A 329 -24.19 12.07 15.28
N TYR A 330 -24.28 11.23 16.28
CA TYR A 330 -23.48 11.27 17.51
C TYR A 330 -23.67 12.53 18.38
N ALA A 331 -24.69 13.39 18.13
CA ALA A 331 -25.05 14.44 19.07
C ALA A 331 -25.55 13.80 20.38
N ASN A 332 -25.30 14.49 21.50
CA ASN A 332 -25.63 14.06 22.87
C ASN A 332 -24.92 12.77 23.32
N ILE A 333 -23.79 12.41 22.70
CA ILE A 333 -23.00 11.23 23.07
C ILE A 333 -21.55 11.68 23.29
N PRO A 334 -20.99 11.54 24.51
CA PRO A 334 -19.57 11.71 24.76
C PRO A 334 -18.73 10.79 23.87
N LYS A 335 -17.69 11.35 23.24
CA LYS A 335 -16.91 10.67 22.21
C LYS A 335 -15.55 11.26 21.97
N LEU A 336 -14.65 10.41 21.52
CA LEU A 336 -13.36 10.81 20.97
C LEU A 336 -13.43 10.82 19.44
N ILE A 337 -12.95 11.88 18.81
CA ILE A 337 -13.04 12.13 17.38
C ILE A 337 -11.64 12.30 16.82
N LEU A 338 -11.35 11.61 15.72
CA LEU A 338 -10.09 11.71 15.00
C LEU A 338 -10.36 11.83 13.50
N ALA A 339 -9.81 12.86 12.85
CA ALA A 339 -9.99 13.04 11.41
C ALA A 339 -9.40 11.88 10.62
N HIS A 340 -10.04 11.55 9.50
CA HIS A 340 -9.59 10.52 8.55
C HIS A 340 -8.21 10.84 7.91
N LYS A 341 -7.75 12.06 8.03
CA LYS A 341 -6.45 12.50 7.53
C LYS A 341 -5.39 12.38 8.63
N MET A 342 -4.16 11.99 8.28
CA MET A 342 -3.06 11.81 9.25
C MET A 342 -2.68 13.07 10.03
N TYR A 343 -3.05 14.23 9.55
CA TYR A 343 -2.85 15.51 10.22
C TYR A 343 -4.05 15.93 11.07
N GLY A 344 -4.98 15.03 11.37
CA GLY A 344 -5.99 15.23 12.39
C GLY A 344 -5.41 14.98 13.79
N PHE A 345 -6.04 15.56 14.79
CA PHE A 345 -5.71 15.32 16.19
C PHE A 345 -6.89 14.65 16.90
N PRO A 346 -6.64 13.87 17.97
CA PRO A 346 -7.71 13.25 18.74
C PRO A 346 -8.39 14.31 19.64
N TYR A 347 -9.67 14.57 19.41
CA TYR A 347 -10.47 15.51 20.18
C TYR A 347 -11.54 14.79 21.01
N LEU A 348 -11.55 15.00 22.33
CA LEU A 348 -12.54 14.44 23.24
C LEU A 348 -13.67 15.45 23.46
N ASP A 349 -14.87 15.13 22.99
CA ASP A 349 -16.13 15.78 23.33
C ASP A 349 -16.72 15.09 24.57
N SER A 350 -16.23 15.46 25.74
CA SER A 350 -16.59 14.84 27.01
C SER A 350 -18.04 15.10 27.43
N SER A 351 -18.61 16.20 26.99
CA SER A 351 -20.01 16.57 27.26
C SER A 351 -21.00 16.03 26.22
N GLY A 352 -20.49 15.58 25.08
CA GLY A 352 -21.31 15.01 23.99
C GLY A 352 -22.11 16.05 23.19
N ILE A 353 -21.87 17.33 23.38
CA ILE A 353 -22.72 18.38 22.79
C ILE A 353 -22.67 18.47 21.26
N TYR A 354 -21.59 18.00 20.66
CA TYR A 354 -21.39 18.13 19.22
C TYR A 354 -21.98 16.97 18.44
N GLY A 355 -22.72 17.27 17.37
CA GLY A 355 -23.00 16.30 16.31
C GLY A 355 -21.79 16.15 15.37
N ILE A 356 -21.80 15.15 14.50
CA ILE A 356 -20.78 14.94 13.46
C ILE A 356 -21.36 15.26 12.10
N SER A 357 -20.86 16.29 11.45
CA SER A 357 -21.39 16.82 10.18
C SER A 357 -20.57 16.44 8.94
N SER A 358 -19.64 15.49 9.05
CA SER A 358 -18.88 14.99 7.89
C SER A 358 -18.64 13.48 7.97
N ARG A 359 -18.29 12.89 6.82
CA ARG A 359 -17.96 11.47 6.70
C ARG A 359 -16.50 11.14 7.04
N ASP A 360 -15.69 12.16 7.31
CA ASP A 360 -14.22 12.05 7.33
C ASP A 360 -13.66 11.96 8.75
N ASN A 361 -14.39 11.31 9.67
CA ASN A 361 -13.93 11.12 11.04
C ASN A 361 -14.01 9.65 11.48
N TYR A 362 -13.09 9.27 12.37
CA TYR A 362 -13.17 8.07 13.19
C TYR A 362 -13.66 8.47 14.58
N ILE A 363 -14.48 7.63 15.18
CA ILE A 363 -15.21 7.93 16.42
C ILE A 363 -15.11 6.74 17.36
N LEU A 364 -14.79 7.04 18.63
CA LEU A 364 -14.90 6.13 19.77
C LEU A 364 -15.91 6.73 20.73
N THR A 365 -16.83 5.94 21.27
CA THR A 365 -17.93 6.44 22.10
C THR A 365 -17.96 5.78 23.47
N ILE A 366 -18.71 6.39 24.38
CA ILE A 366 -19.02 5.81 25.71
C ILE A 366 -19.79 4.48 25.66
N ASN A 367 -20.26 4.06 24.49
CA ASN A 367 -20.87 2.73 24.32
C ASN A 367 -19.85 1.59 24.40
N ASP A 368 -18.59 1.87 24.07
CA ASP A 368 -17.49 0.89 24.08
C ASP A 368 -16.45 1.17 25.16
N TYR A 369 -16.35 2.43 25.68
CA TYR A 369 -15.32 2.89 26.60
C TYR A 369 -15.90 3.84 27.65
N SER A 370 -15.47 3.79 28.89
CA SER A 370 -15.79 4.83 29.88
C SER A 370 -15.15 6.17 29.50
N LEU A 371 -15.58 7.26 30.13
CA LEU A 371 -15.01 8.58 29.87
C LEU A 371 -13.51 8.64 30.24
N GLU A 372 -13.10 7.98 31.32
CA GLU A 372 -11.69 7.91 31.74
C GLU A 372 -10.86 7.10 30.75
N GLU A 373 -11.40 6.01 30.23
CA GLU A 373 -10.74 5.25 29.16
C GLU A 373 -10.60 6.08 27.88
N LEU A 374 -11.61 6.87 27.50
CA LEU A 374 -11.51 7.79 26.35
C LEU A 374 -10.43 8.86 26.53
N LYS A 375 -10.22 9.38 27.76
CA LYS A 375 -9.11 10.30 28.07
C LYS A 375 -7.75 9.60 27.89
N GLN A 376 -7.61 8.41 28.43
CA GLN A 376 -6.39 7.61 28.29
C GLN A 376 -6.10 7.26 26.82
N ILE A 377 -7.11 6.91 26.05
CA ILE A 377 -6.99 6.66 24.60
C ILE A 377 -6.63 7.95 23.85
N GLN A 378 -7.20 9.11 24.22
CA GLN A 378 -6.83 10.40 23.64
C GLN A 378 -5.34 10.69 23.86
N ALA A 379 -4.86 10.49 25.09
CA ALA A 379 -3.44 10.66 25.43
C ALA A 379 -2.54 9.73 24.63
N PHE A 380 -2.94 8.46 24.46
CA PHE A 380 -2.23 7.47 23.65
C PHE A 380 -2.19 7.87 22.16
N LEU A 381 -3.34 8.22 21.57
CA LEU A 381 -3.44 8.58 20.16
C LEU A 381 -2.77 9.92 19.81
N SER A 382 -2.44 10.75 20.81
CA SER A 382 -1.71 12.01 20.64
C SER A 382 -0.18 11.85 20.69
N THR A 383 0.35 10.64 20.59
CA THR A 383 1.79 10.34 20.64
C THR A 383 2.42 10.18 19.26
N LYS A 384 3.74 10.32 19.16
CA LYS A 384 4.50 10.00 17.95
C LYS A 384 4.42 8.50 17.63
N PHE A 385 4.39 7.68 18.68
CA PHE A 385 4.19 6.25 18.54
C PHE A 385 2.90 5.92 17.76
N ALA A 386 1.75 6.47 18.16
CA ALA A 386 0.49 6.23 17.47
C ALA A 386 0.53 6.72 16.01
N LEU A 387 1.13 7.88 15.74
CA LEU A 387 1.33 8.38 14.38
C LEU A 387 2.21 7.47 13.54
N PHE A 388 3.26 6.90 14.12
CA PHE A 388 4.10 5.93 13.43
C PHE A 388 3.26 4.72 13.01
N ILE A 389 2.46 4.16 13.92
CA ILE A 389 1.59 3.01 13.59
C ILE A 389 0.56 3.38 12.51
N PHE A 390 -0.04 4.56 12.56
CA PHE A 390 -0.93 5.02 11.50
C PHE A 390 -0.23 5.11 10.14
N SER A 391 1.05 5.48 10.11
CA SER A 391 1.82 5.55 8.88
C SER A 391 2.08 4.20 8.23
N THR A 392 2.07 3.10 9.00
CA THR A 392 2.34 1.75 8.48
C THR A 392 1.26 1.24 7.51
N THR A 393 0.09 1.86 7.48
CA THR A 393 -1.01 1.56 6.56
C THR A 393 -1.22 2.65 5.49
N ASN A 394 -0.18 3.43 5.20
CA ASN A 394 -0.25 4.57 4.29
C ASN A 394 -0.16 4.12 2.82
N TYR A 395 -1.18 3.41 2.33
CA TYR A 395 -1.27 2.91 0.96
C TYR A 395 -1.65 3.99 -0.07
N ARG A 396 -2.10 5.16 0.42
CA ARG A 396 -2.44 6.35 -0.37
C ARG A 396 -1.75 7.57 0.23
N MET A 397 -1.71 8.66 -0.51
CA MET A 397 -1.22 9.92 0.05
C MET A 397 -2.07 10.35 1.26
N ARG A 398 -1.48 10.44 2.46
CA ARG A 398 -1.95 11.16 3.65
C ARG A 398 -3.36 10.84 4.19
N TYR A 399 -3.90 9.64 3.96
CA TYR A 399 -5.14 9.22 4.58
C TYR A 399 -4.88 8.23 5.71
N LEU A 400 -5.51 8.46 6.87
CA LEU A 400 -5.57 7.48 7.94
C LEU A 400 -6.55 6.37 7.52
N GLU A 401 -6.06 5.18 7.33
CA GLU A 401 -6.90 4.02 7.02
C GLU A 401 -7.51 3.46 8.32
N LYS A 402 -8.79 3.05 8.28
CA LYS A 402 -9.44 2.39 9.42
C LYS A 402 -8.65 1.17 9.90
N TYR A 403 -8.01 0.50 8.97
CA TYR A 403 -7.23 -0.71 9.22
C TYR A 403 -6.02 -0.48 10.13
N ALA A 404 -5.51 0.75 10.25
CA ALA A 404 -4.41 1.07 11.16
C ALA A 404 -4.76 0.79 12.64
N PHE A 405 -6.03 0.96 13.00
CA PHE A 405 -6.50 0.70 14.36
C PHE A 405 -6.49 -0.80 14.72
N LEU A 406 -6.47 -1.70 13.75
CA LEU A 406 -6.31 -3.14 14.01
C LEU A 406 -4.93 -3.47 14.59
N PHE A 407 -3.92 -2.64 14.35
CA PHE A 407 -2.58 -2.80 14.92
C PHE A 407 -2.44 -2.19 16.32
N LEU A 408 -3.38 -1.35 16.75
CA LEU A 408 -3.35 -0.75 18.07
C LEU A 408 -4.11 -1.64 19.06
N PRO A 409 -3.45 -2.21 20.09
CA PRO A 409 -4.14 -2.99 21.11
C PRO A 409 -5.10 -2.10 21.90
N ASN A 410 -6.16 -2.69 22.43
CA ASN A 410 -7.03 -1.98 23.37
C ASN A 410 -6.30 -1.77 24.70
N ILE A 411 -5.64 -0.62 24.81
CA ILE A 411 -4.77 -0.27 25.93
C ILE A 411 -5.51 -0.25 27.28
N THR A 412 -6.84 -0.06 27.28
CA THR A 412 -7.65 -0.01 28.50
C THR A 412 -7.83 -1.42 29.13
N LYS A 413 -7.55 -2.46 28.34
CA LYS A 413 -7.64 -3.87 28.77
C LYS A 413 -6.28 -4.51 29.05
N ILE A 414 -5.19 -3.77 28.82
CA ILE A 414 -3.84 -4.29 29.10
C ILE A 414 -3.53 -4.08 30.59
N THR A 415 -3.24 -5.18 31.28
CA THR A 415 -2.80 -5.12 32.68
C THR A 415 -1.52 -4.30 32.81
N ASN A 416 -1.48 -3.38 33.78
CA ASN A 416 -0.33 -2.52 34.09
C ASN A 416 0.08 -1.58 32.93
N PHE A 417 -0.82 -1.27 31.99
CA PHE A 417 -0.54 -0.22 31.00
C PHE A 417 -0.34 1.11 31.72
N PRO A 418 0.70 1.91 31.39
CA PRO A 418 1.02 3.13 32.11
C PRO A 418 -0.09 4.18 31.98
N ASN A 419 -0.30 4.94 33.06
CA ASN A 419 -1.15 6.14 32.99
C ASN A 419 -0.44 7.23 32.19
N LEU A 420 -1.09 7.72 31.13
CA LEU A 420 -0.55 8.72 30.21
C LEU A 420 -1.12 10.14 30.48
N LEU A 421 -2.03 10.30 31.44
CA LEU A 421 -2.65 11.59 31.75
C LEU A 421 -1.65 12.50 32.46
N ASN A 422 -1.82 13.82 32.28
CA ASN A 422 -0.98 14.88 32.86
C ASN A 422 0.53 14.75 32.52
N LEU A 423 0.87 14.12 31.40
CA LEU A 423 2.22 13.96 30.90
C LEU A 423 2.39 14.73 29.58
N ASN A 424 3.59 15.27 29.35
CA ASN A 424 3.91 15.83 28.05
C ASN A 424 4.18 14.73 26.99
N GLN A 425 4.27 15.13 25.72
CA GLN A 425 4.44 14.18 24.61
C GLN A 425 5.65 13.27 24.77
N GLN A 426 6.80 13.81 25.17
CA GLN A 426 8.04 13.01 25.33
C GLN A 426 7.90 11.97 26.43
N GLN A 427 7.26 12.34 27.56
CA GLN A 427 7.01 11.41 28.66
C GLN A 427 6.07 10.28 28.25
N ARG A 428 4.99 10.60 27.51
CA ARG A 428 4.06 9.58 26.96
C ARG A 428 4.78 8.63 26.02
N ASP A 429 5.51 9.16 25.04
CA ASP A 429 6.24 8.36 24.06
C ASP A 429 7.26 7.45 24.79
N LYS A 430 8.01 7.96 25.76
CA LYS A 430 8.99 7.18 26.52
C LYS A 430 8.37 6.06 27.32
N LEU A 431 7.24 6.29 27.99
CA LEU A 431 6.51 5.26 28.72
C LEU A 431 6.00 4.15 27.78
N ILE A 432 5.45 4.51 26.63
CA ILE A 432 4.94 3.58 25.64
C ILE A 432 6.07 2.73 25.03
N ILE A 433 7.20 3.36 24.67
CA ILE A 433 8.39 2.71 24.15
C ILE A 433 8.93 1.67 25.15
N ASN A 434 9.05 2.08 26.41
CA ASN A 434 9.50 1.18 27.47
C ASN A 434 8.49 0.03 27.72
N PHE A 435 7.19 0.33 27.74
CA PHE A 435 6.15 -0.67 27.98
C PHE A 435 6.14 -1.77 26.91
N PHE A 436 6.23 -1.39 25.62
CA PHE A 436 6.28 -2.35 24.51
C PHE A 436 7.69 -2.90 24.25
N ILE A 437 8.67 -2.58 25.08
CA ILE A 437 10.07 -3.07 25.00
C ILE A 437 10.62 -2.84 23.59
N LEU A 438 10.53 -1.57 23.12
CA LEU A 438 11.07 -1.22 21.82
C LEU A 438 12.59 -1.03 21.89
N SER A 439 13.28 -1.44 20.83
CA SER A 439 14.73 -1.25 20.72
C SER A 439 15.08 0.22 20.40
N GLU A 440 16.35 0.60 20.59
CA GLU A 440 16.85 1.93 20.23
C GLU A 440 16.61 2.28 18.75
N LEU A 441 16.75 1.31 17.84
CA LEU A 441 16.47 1.50 16.41
C LEU A 441 14.98 1.78 16.15
N GLU A 442 14.10 1.10 16.85
CA GLU A 442 12.65 1.31 16.78
C GLU A 442 12.25 2.67 17.36
N GLU A 443 12.82 3.05 18.51
CA GLU A 443 12.64 4.38 19.11
C GLU A 443 13.11 5.49 18.17
N LEU A 444 14.28 5.33 17.56
CA LEU A 444 14.82 6.27 16.58
C LEU A 444 13.91 6.38 15.35
N ALA A 445 13.38 5.27 14.84
CA ALA A 445 12.46 5.26 13.72
C ALA A 445 11.17 6.02 14.03
N ILE A 446 10.60 5.85 15.23
CA ILE A 446 9.42 6.57 15.70
C ILE A 446 9.72 8.07 15.85
N THR A 447 10.84 8.40 16.47
CA THR A 447 11.23 9.79 16.74
C THR A 447 11.49 10.58 15.46
N ASN A 448 12.14 9.95 14.47
CA ASN A 448 12.43 10.57 13.18
C ASN A 448 11.22 10.55 12.22
N SER A 449 10.22 9.73 12.49
CA SER A 449 9.01 9.73 11.71
C SER A 449 8.21 11.00 12.00
N LEU A 450 7.72 11.67 10.94
CA LEU A 450 6.75 12.77 11.07
C LEU A 450 7.21 13.93 11.99
N THR A 451 8.47 14.30 11.95
CA THR A 451 9.06 15.42 12.74
C THR A 451 8.30 16.75 12.59
N ASN A 452 7.47 16.89 11.56
CA ASN A 452 6.70 18.09 11.26
C ASN A 452 5.24 18.07 11.76
N TYR A 453 4.81 17.01 12.50
CA TYR A 453 3.46 16.89 13.02
C TYR A 453 3.42 17.21 14.51
N ASN A 454 2.66 18.24 14.89
CA ASN A 454 2.31 18.49 16.27
C ASN A 454 0.81 18.19 16.46
N HIS A 455 0.48 16.94 16.77
CA HIS A 455 -0.89 16.48 17.06
C HIS A 455 -1.08 16.20 18.54
N PHE A 456 -0.11 16.61 19.34
CA PHE A 456 -0.14 16.48 20.80
C PHE A 456 -1.27 17.33 21.39
N ILE A 457 -2.00 16.73 22.30
CA ILE A 457 -3.06 17.36 23.09
C ILE A 457 -2.71 17.16 24.56
N ASP A 458 -2.70 18.27 25.30
CA ASP A 458 -2.66 18.22 26.76
C ASP A 458 -3.98 17.64 27.27
N CYS A 459 -3.91 16.49 27.94
CA CYS A 459 -5.07 15.77 28.48
C CYS A 459 -5.00 15.74 30.00
#